data_51ab428fdef2b72d6e2f571c7e254db4
#
_entry.id   51ab428fdef2b72d6e2f571c7e254db4
#
_cell.length_a   1.000
_cell.length_b   1.000
_cell.length_c   1.000
_cell.angle_alpha   90.00
_cell.angle_beta   90.00
_cell.angle_gamma   90.00
#
_symmetry.space_group_name_H-M   'P 1'
#
loop_
_entity.id
_entity.type
_entity.pdbx_description
1 polymer ?
#
loop_
_entity_poly.entity_id
_entity_poly.type
_entity_poly.pdbx_seq_one_letter_code
_entity_poly.pdbx_strand_id
1 'polypeptide(L)'
;VLPENLLDDVPTSFTKAGHLAHLNLRDEYKPYDSVIGQVILDKNPTITTVVDKVDTVGNKFRTFKMKVIAGEPNFMVTQRESGCDFTFDFSKVYWNSSLSTEHGRLIKGFKPGTAICDVMAGVGPFAIPAGKKECFVFANDLNPESYKYLKQNIQSNKTSSSVIPFNMDGAQLIKDSPKMLMDYVKEHPTIRTVSH
;
A
#
# COMPACT_ATOMS: atom_id res chain seq x y z
N VAL A 1 -20.96 27.59 2.99
CA VAL A 1 -22.17 26.77 2.81
C VAL A 1 -22.22 26.38 1.34
N LEU A 2 -22.50 25.12 1.03
CA LEU A 2 -22.68 24.64 -0.35
C LEU A 2 -23.97 25.23 -0.94
N PRO A 3 -24.02 25.54 -2.25
CA PRO A 3 -25.25 25.88 -2.96
C PRO A 3 -26.31 24.76 -2.87
N GLU A 4 -27.59 25.15 -2.86
CA GLU A 4 -28.70 24.21 -2.73
C GLU A 4 -28.67 23.07 -3.78
N ASN A 5 -28.34 23.41 -5.03
CA ASN A 5 -28.24 22.44 -6.13
C ASN A 5 -27.09 21.44 -6.01
N LEU A 6 -26.17 21.62 -5.05
CA LEU A 6 -25.07 20.68 -4.77
C LEU A 6 -25.29 19.86 -3.49
N LEU A 7 -26.36 20.12 -2.73
CA LEU A 7 -26.58 19.46 -1.43
C LEU A 7 -27.00 18.00 -1.59
N ASP A 8 -27.77 17.66 -2.62
CA ASP A 8 -28.34 16.32 -2.78
C ASP A 8 -27.29 15.27 -3.21
N ASP A 9 -26.15 15.70 -3.74
CA ASP A 9 -25.16 14.81 -4.35
C ASP A 9 -23.73 15.06 -3.82
N VAL A 10 -23.65 15.55 -2.58
CA VAL A 10 -22.38 15.80 -1.90
C VAL A 10 -21.59 14.48 -1.76
N PRO A 11 -20.27 14.47 -2.10
CA PRO A 11 -19.44 13.30 -1.87
C PRO A 11 -19.42 12.90 -0.39
N THR A 12 -20.06 11.79 -0.04
CA THR A 12 -20.15 11.28 1.34
C THR A 12 -19.11 10.21 1.65
N SER A 13 -18.41 9.71 0.63
CA SER A 13 -17.41 8.65 0.77
C SER A 13 -16.00 9.16 0.54
N PHE A 14 -15.08 8.69 1.34
CA PHE A 14 -13.65 8.89 1.17
C PHE A 14 -12.89 7.61 1.51
N THR A 15 -11.69 7.47 0.96
CA THR A 15 -10.77 6.38 1.31
C THR A 15 -9.89 6.82 2.46
N LYS A 16 -9.59 5.90 3.39
CA LYS A 16 -8.75 6.18 4.56
C LYS A 16 -7.46 5.37 4.52
N ALA A 17 -6.35 6.00 4.85
CA ALA A 17 -5.06 5.36 5.12
C ALA A 17 -4.48 5.97 6.41
N GLY A 18 -4.44 5.19 7.50
CA GLY A 18 -4.06 5.70 8.80
C GLY A 18 -4.92 6.89 9.24
N HIS A 19 -4.29 8.04 9.46
CA HIS A 19 -4.93 9.31 9.82
C HIS A 19 -5.31 10.18 8.61
N LEU A 20 -5.02 9.75 7.40
CA LEU A 20 -5.25 10.50 6.17
C LEU A 20 -6.52 10.04 5.46
N ALA A 21 -7.42 10.99 5.16
CA ALA A 21 -8.56 10.80 4.28
C ALA A 21 -8.26 11.33 2.87
N HIS A 22 -8.61 10.55 1.88
CA HIS A 22 -8.36 10.85 0.47
C HIS A 22 -9.67 10.85 -0.31
N LEU A 23 -9.91 11.96 -1.03
CA LEU A 23 -11.05 12.15 -1.91
C LEU A 23 -10.62 12.23 -3.38
N ASN A 24 -11.61 12.13 -4.25
CA ASN A 24 -11.53 12.46 -5.66
C ASN A 24 -12.77 13.31 -5.97
N LEU A 25 -12.65 14.62 -5.73
CA LEU A 25 -13.75 15.56 -5.91
C LEU A 25 -14.04 15.80 -7.38
N ARG A 26 -15.34 15.78 -7.73
CA ARG A 26 -15.80 16.25 -9.03
C ARG A 26 -15.57 17.77 -9.15
N ASP A 27 -15.42 18.28 -10.37
CA ASP A 27 -15.02 19.67 -10.62
C ASP A 27 -15.97 20.69 -9.99
N GLU A 28 -17.26 20.41 -9.93
CA GLU A 28 -18.29 21.27 -9.31
C GLU A 28 -18.10 21.45 -7.79
N TYR A 29 -17.42 20.49 -7.11
CA TYR A 29 -17.14 20.55 -5.66
C TYR A 29 -15.77 21.12 -5.32
N LYS A 30 -14.86 21.24 -6.29
CA LYS A 30 -13.50 21.77 -6.05
C LYS A 30 -13.47 23.19 -5.44
N PRO A 31 -14.38 24.12 -5.81
CA PRO A 31 -14.45 25.43 -5.15
C PRO A 31 -14.81 25.37 -3.66
N TYR A 32 -15.35 24.25 -3.20
CA TYR A 32 -15.80 24.01 -1.83
C TYR A 32 -14.96 22.98 -1.08
N ASP A 33 -13.81 22.61 -1.62
CA ASP A 33 -12.97 21.55 -1.12
C ASP A 33 -12.57 21.73 0.35
N SER A 34 -12.23 22.96 0.75
CA SER A 34 -11.86 23.27 2.15
C SER A 34 -13.02 23.09 3.11
N VAL A 35 -14.25 23.42 2.70
CA VAL A 35 -15.45 23.19 3.53
C VAL A 35 -15.71 21.70 3.69
N ILE A 36 -15.64 20.95 2.59
CA ILE A 36 -15.82 19.48 2.59
C ILE A 36 -14.75 18.82 3.46
N GLY A 37 -13.49 19.22 3.30
CA GLY A 37 -12.38 18.73 4.09
C GLY A 37 -12.55 19.00 5.58
N GLN A 38 -12.99 20.20 5.96
CA GLN A 38 -13.22 20.56 7.36
C GLN A 38 -14.35 19.72 7.98
N VAL A 39 -15.44 19.50 7.27
CA VAL A 39 -16.54 18.64 7.75
C VAL A 39 -16.05 17.20 7.98
N ILE A 40 -15.16 16.68 7.12
CA ILE A 40 -14.57 15.35 7.32
C ILE A 40 -13.74 15.32 8.62
N LEU A 41 -12.90 16.33 8.87
CA LEU A 41 -12.13 16.43 10.11
C LEU A 41 -13.04 16.49 11.35
N ASP A 42 -14.05 17.34 11.32
CA ASP A 42 -14.96 17.55 12.44
C ASP A 42 -15.76 16.30 12.81
N LYS A 43 -16.10 15.48 11.80
CA LYS A 43 -16.87 14.25 11.98
C LYS A 43 -16.03 13.01 12.24
N ASN A 44 -14.71 13.06 12.04
CA ASN A 44 -13.82 11.91 12.16
C ASN A 44 -12.59 12.23 13.00
N PRO A 45 -12.64 12.10 14.32
CA PRO A 45 -11.55 12.50 15.24
C PRO A 45 -10.21 11.79 14.98
N THR A 46 -10.22 10.66 14.28
CA THR A 46 -9.00 9.90 13.92
C THR A 46 -8.34 10.38 12.63
N ILE A 47 -8.98 11.31 11.90
CA ILE A 47 -8.44 11.90 10.68
C ILE A 47 -7.86 13.26 11.03
N THR A 48 -6.60 13.49 10.64
CA THR A 48 -5.90 14.76 10.87
C THR A 48 -5.45 15.42 9.58
N THR A 49 -5.54 14.69 8.45
CA THR A 49 -5.16 15.18 7.12
C THR A 49 -6.23 14.78 6.12
N VAL A 50 -6.74 15.74 5.36
CA VAL A 50 -7.68 15.48 4.27
C VAL A 50 -7.08 15.99 2.95
N VAL A 51 -7.02 15.11 1.95
CA VAL A 51 -6.46 15.43 0.65
C VAL A 51 -7.45 15.16 -0.47
N ASP A 52 -7.40 15.98 -1.51
CA ASP A 52 -8.08 15.74 -2.78
C ASP A 52 -7.07 15.37 -3.86
N LYS A 53 -7.44 14.45 -4.72
CA LYS A 53 -6.65 14.02 -5.86
C LYS A 53 -6.79 15.05 -6.97
N VAL A 54 -5.68 15.70 -7.34
CA VAL A 54 -5.68 16.82 -8.28
C VAL A 54 -5.46 16.36 -9.73
N ASP A 55 -4.85 15.18 -9.93
CA ASP A 55 -4.47 14.70 -11.25
C ASP A 55 -4.94 13.25 -11.46
N THR A 56 -5.52 13.00 -12.64
CA THR A 56 -5.99 11.68 -13.07
C THR A 56 -4.93 10.89 -13.83
N VAL A 57 -3.87 11.56 -14.28
CA VAL A 57 -2.79 10.89 -15.03
C VAL A 57 -1.78 10.32 -14.05
N GLY A 58 -1.92 9.04 -13.77
CA GLY A 58 -0.94 8.29 -13.00
C GLY A 58 0.42 8.30 -13.72
N ASN A 59 1.46 8.67 -13.00
CA ASN A 59 2.82 8.46 -13.47
C ASN A 59 3.16 6.96 -13.51
N LYS A 60 4.38 6.61 -13.96
CA LYS A 60 4.88 5.22 -14.02
C LYS A 60 4.65 4.41 -12.72
N PHE A 61 4.58 5.05 -11.57
CA PHE A 61 4.44 4.44 -10.25
C PHE A 61 3.01 4.49 -9.68
N ARG A 62 2.03 4.94 -10.46
CA ARG A 62 0.62 5.09 -10.04
C ARG A 62 0.44 5.98 -8.81
N THR A 63 1.33 6.94 -8.60
CA THR A 63 1.16 7.98 -7.60
C THR A 63 0.39 9.16 -8.18
N PHE A 64 -0.30 9.92 -7.32
CA PHE A 64 -1.14 11.04 -7.72
C PHE A 64 -0.66 12.31 -7.05
N LYS A 65 -0.78 13.44 -7.75
CA LYS A 65 -0.67 14.74 -7.09
C LYS A 65 -1.89 14.94 -6.19
N MET A 66 -1.63 15.38 -4.98
CA MET A 66 -2.64 15.60 -3.96
C MET A 66 -2.59 17.03 -3.47
N LYS A 67 -3.75 17.63 -3.23
CA LYS A 67 -3.92 18.91 -2.57
C LYS A 67 -4.42 18.65 -1.15
N VAL A 68 -3.74 19.18 -0.14
CA VAL A 68 -4.29 19.21 1.22
C VAL A 68 -5.44 20.21 1.23
N ILE A 69 -6.64 19.75 1.56
CA ILE A 69 -7.86 20.56 1.58
C ILE A 69 -8.30 20.89 3.02
N ALA A 70 -7.86 20.12 4.00
CA ALA A 70 -8.03 20.41 5.42
C ALA A 70 -7.02 19.66 6.29
N GLY A 71 -6.74 20.19 7.48
CA GLY A 71 -5.84 19.59 8.46
C GLY A 71 -4.36 19.82 8.18
N GLU A 72 -3.51 18.97 8.76
CA GLU A 72 -2.07 19.10 8.67
C GLU A 72 -1.54 18.43 7.39
N PRO A 73 -0.49 18.98 6.73
CA PRO A 73 0.12 18.38 5.55
C PRO A 73 1.05 17.20 5.92
N ASN A 74 0.49 16.18 6.56
CA ASN A 74 1.23 15.00 6.99
C ASN A 74 0.85 13.78 6.14
N PHE A 75 1.76 13.38 5.22
CA PHE A 75 1.57 12.23 4.33
C PHE A 75 2.17 10.91 4.88
N MET A 76 2.91 10.97 6.01
CA MET A 76 3.44 9.75 6.63
C MET A 76 2.33 9.04 7.38
N VAL A 77 1.85 7.94 6.84
CA VAL A 77 0.76 7.15 7.40
C VAL A 77 1.28 5.83 7.96
N THR A 78 0.58 5.32 8.98
CA THR A 78 0.71 3.93 9.43
C THR A 78 -0.66 3.27 9.30
N GLN A 79 -0.73 2.24 8.46
CA GLN A 79 -1.95 1.48 8.20
C GLN A 79 -1.79 0.07 8.74
N ARG A 80 -2.74 -0.38 9.55
CA ARG A 80 -2.78 -1.76 10.05
C ARG A 80 -3.67 -2.61 9.14
N GLU A 81 -3.11 -3.72 8.64
CA GLU A 81 -3.81 -4.68 7.79
C GLU A 81 -3.21 -6.08 7.95
N SER A 82 -4.04 -7.13 7.94
CA SER A 82 -3.61 -8.53 8.02
C SER A 82 -2.64 -8.83 9.18
N GLY A 83 -2.79 -8.14 10.31
CA GLY A 83 -1.93 -8.31 11.49
C GLY A 83 -0.53 -7.69 11.35
N CYS A 84 -0.32 -6.86 10.34
CA CYS A 84 0.92 -6.12 10.07
C CYS A 84 0.68 -4.62 10.11
N ASP A 85 1.71 -3.85 10.44
CA ASP A 85 1.71 -2.40 10.39
C ASP A 85 2.58 -1.94 9.21
N PHE A 86 1.99 -1.11 8.34
CA PHE A 86 2.62 -0.57 7.13
C PHE A 86 2.78 0.93 7.29
N THR A 87 4.02 1.40 7.37
CA THR A 87 4.35 2.83 7.44
C THR A 87 4.95 3.27 6.12
N PHE A 88 4.41 4.36 5.55
CA PHE A 88 4.86 4.89 4.26
C PHE A 88 4.38 6.33 4.04
N ASP A 89 5.05 7.03 3.11
CA ASP A 89 4.58 8.31 2.58
C ASP A 89 3.51 8.07 1.51
N PHE A 90 2.26 8.40 1.83
CA PHE A 90 1.10 8.19 0.95
C PHE A 90 1.20 8.94 -0.39
N SER A 91 1.98 10.03 -0.45
CA SER A 91 2.17 10.81 -1.67
C SER A 91 3.17 10.17 -2.66
N LYS A 92 3.98 9.20 -2.20
CA LYS A 92 5.11 8.63 -2.98
C LYS A 92 4.91 7.20 -3.40
N VAL A 93 3.94 6.49 -2.83
CA VAL A 93 3.69 5.09 -3.10
C VAL A 93 2.23 4.85 -3.47
N TYR A 94 1.96 3.74 -4.14
CA TYR A 94 0.60 3.29 -4.37
C TYR A 94 0.07 2.57 -3.11
N TRP A 95 -1.10 2.98 -2.65
CA TRP A 95 -1.87 2.28 -1.62
C TRP A 95 -3.35 2.34 -1.92
N ASN A 96 -4.06 1.22 -1.75
CA ASN A 96 -5.51 1.16 -1.91
C ASN A 96 -6.12 0.28 -0.81
N SER A 97 -6.70 0.90 0.19
CA SER A 97 -7.35 0.22 1.33
C SER A 97 -8.54 -0.66 0.93
N SER A 98 -9.17 -0.42 -0.24
CA SER A 98 -10.26 -1.25 -0.74
C SER A 98 -9.82 -2.66 -1.12
N LEU A 99 -8.52 -2.88 -1.33
CA LEU A 99 -7.96 -4.19 -1.65
C LEU A 99 -7.73 -5.08 -0.42
N SER A 100 -7.96 -4.59 0.78
CA SER A 100 -7.70 -5.32 2.04
C SER A 100 -8.40 -6.69 2.13
N THR A 101 -9.62 -6.81 1.60
CA THR A 101 -10.37 -8.07 1.55
C THR A 101 -9.68 -9.08 0.63
N GLU A 102 -9.21 -8.63 -0.54
CA GLU A 102 -8.50 -9.48 -1.51
C GLU A 102 -7.12 -9.87 -0.98
N HIS A 103 -6.40 -8.93 -0.34
CA HIS A 103 -5.16 -9.24 0.36
C HIS A 103 -5.38 -10.37 1.38
N GLY A 104 -6.38 -10.24 2.24
CA GLY A 104 -6.72 -11.26 3.24
C GLY A 104 -7.11 -12.61 2.62
N ARG A 105 -7.83 -12.62 1.49
CA ARG A 105 -8.23 -13.84 0.77
C ARG A 105 -7.02 -14.60 0.26
N LEU A 106 -6.09 -13.92 -0.43
CA LEU A 106 -4.89 -14.54 -0.98
C LEU A 106 -3.96 -15.04 0.13
N ILE A 107 -3.74 -14.22 1.17
CA ILE A 107 -2.89 -14.59 2.31
C ILE A 107 -3.41 -15.84 3.02
N LYS A 108 -4.74 -16.03 3.13
CA LYS A 108 -5.32 -17.25 3.71
C LYS A 108 -4.95 -18.51 2.92
N GLY A 109 -4.83 -18.39 1.60
CA GLY A 109 -4.45 -19.50 0.72
C GLY A 109 -2.99 -19.93 0.79
N PHE A 110 -2.09 -19.07 1.29
CA PHE A 110 -0.68 -19.39 1.38
C PHE A 110 -0.41 -20.42 2.49
N LYS A 111 0.44 -21.41 2.18
CA LYS A 111 0.85 -22.46 3.13
C LYS A 111 2.28 -22.20 3.60
N PRO A 112 2.63 -22.51 4.86
CA PRO A 112 4.01 -22.46 5.33
C PRO A 112 4.95 -23.24 4.41
N GLY A 113 6.17 -22.74 4.19
CA GLY A 113 7.16 -23.33 3.30
C GLY A 113 6.94 -23.07 1.80
N THR A 114 5.86 -22.36 1.41
CA THR A 114 5.64 -21.96 0.02
C THR A 114 6.61 -20.84 -0.37
N ALA A 115 7.22 -20.95 -1.56
CA ALA A 115 7.96 -19.87 -2.19
C ALA A 115 7.00 -18.97 -3.00
N ILE A 116 7.10 -17.66 -2.79
CA ILE A 116 6.24 -16.65 -3.41
C ILE A 116 7.12 -15.61 -4.11
N CYS A 117 6.75 -15.23 -5.32
CA CYS A 117 7.35 -14.12 -6.05
C CYS A 117 6.30 -13.01 -6.22
N ASP A 118 6.40 -11.96 -5.39
CA ASP A 118 5.54 -10.76 -5.46
C ASP A 118 6.27 -9.68 -6.25
N VAL A 119 5.96 -9.58 -7.53
CA VAL A 119 6.71 -8.75 -8.49
C VAL A 119 6.37 -7.27 -8.45
N MET A 120 5.28 -6.89 -7.79
CA MET A 120 4.82 -5.52 -7.62
C MET A 120 4.33 -5.30 -6.18
N ALA A 121 5.20 -5.60 -5.24
CA ALA A 121 4.89 -5.71 -3.82
C ALA A 121 4.46 -4.40 -3.13
N GLY A 122 4.70 -3.24 -3.76
CA GLY A 122 4.44 -1.96 -3.12
C GLY A 122 5.20 -1.83 -1.79
N VAL A 123 4.48 -1.53 -0.73
CA VAL A 123 5.02 -1.45 0.64
C VAL A 123 4.90 -2.77 1.42
N GLY A 124 4.44 -3.83 0.77
CA GLY A 124 4.43 -5.21 1.26
C GLY A 124 3.12 -5.81 1.78
N PRO A 125 1.91 -5.36 1.34
CA PRO A 125 0.64 -5.84 1.91
C PRO A 125 0.37 -7.34 1.70
N PHE A 126 1.00 -7.99 0.71
CA PHE A 126 1.00 -9.43 0.53
C PHE A 126 2.26 -10.09 1.10
N ALA A 127 3.43 -9.56 0.72
CA ALA A 127 4.72 -10.15 1.01
C ALA A 127 4.97 -10.31 2.52
N ILE A 128 4.69 -9.28 3.31
CA ILE A 128 4.98 -9.28 4.75
C ILE A 128 4.06 -10.24 5.53
N PRO A 129 2.72 -10.23 5.34
CA PRO A 129 1.87 -11.24 5.97
C PRO A 129 2.17 -12.68 5.52
N ALA A 130 2.57 -12.88 4.25
CA ALA A 130 3.03 -14.18 3.77
C ALA A 130 4.31 -14.64 4.51
N GLY A 131 5.26 -13.72 4.70
CA GLY A 131 6.46 -13.99 5.49
C GLY A 131 6.16 -14.35 6.95
N LYS A 132 5.16 -13.71 7.57
CA LYS A 132 4.67 -14.10 8.92
C LYS A 132 4.04 -15.49 8.96
N LYS A 133 3.53 -15.98 7.83
CA LYS A 133 3.03 -17.36 7.69
C LYS A 133 4.12 -18.38 7.32
N GLU A 134 5.37 -18.02 7.51
CA GLU A 134 6.52 -18.89 7.20
C GLU A 134 6.64 -19.23 5.70
N CYS A 135 6.09 -18.38 4.82
CA CYS A 135 6.38 -18.43 3.39
C CYS A 135 7.73 -17.76 3.12
N PHE A 136 8.44 -18.24 2.10
CA PHE A 136 9.63 -17.58 1.59
C PHE A 136 9.22 -16.65 0.44
N VAL A 137 9.54 -15.35 0.53
CA VAL A 137 9.01 -14.35 -0.39
C VAL A 137 10.12 -13.53 -1.03
N PHE A 138 10.16 -13.52 -2.36
CA PHE A 138 10.84 -12.49 -3.14
C PHE A 138 9.84 -11.36 -3.39
N ALA A 139 10.09 -10.18 -2.81
CA ALA A 139 9.22 -9.03 -2.87
C ALA A 139 9.88 -7.89 -3.65
N ASN A 140 9.33 -7.51 -4.78
CA ASN A 140 9.90 -6.50 -5.66
C ASN A 140 8.96 -5.32 -5.87
N ASP A 141 9.52 -4.14 -6.01
CA ASP A 141 8.79 -3.01 -6.60
C ASP A 141 9.73 -2.14 -7.44
N LEU A 142 9.23 -1.67 -8.57
CA LEU A 142 9.98 -0.81 -9.48
C LEU A 142 10.17 0.61 -8.90
N ASN A 143 9.21 1.09 -8.09
CA ASN A 143 9.27 2.38 -7.44
C ASN A 143 10.29 2.34 -6.29
N PRO A 144 11.38 3.12 -6.34
CA PRO A 144 12.41 3.13 -5.29
C PRO A 144 11.86 3.60 -3.93
N GLU A 145 10.84 4.44 -3.90
CA GLU A 145 10.19 4.83 -2.64
C GLU A 145 9.39 3.67 -2.05
N SER A 146 8.65 2.90 -2.86
CA SER A 146 7.99 1.66 -2.41
C SER A 146 9.01 0.68 -1.85
N TYR A 147 10.12 0.45 -2.54
CA TYR A 147 11.21 -0.42 -2.08
C TYR A 147 11.80 0.03 -0.74
N LYS A 148 12.00 1.34 -0.56
CA LYS A 148 12.46 1.91 0.70
C LYS A 148 11.53 1.56 1.86
N TYR A 149 10.22 1.80 1.69
CA TYR A 149 9.23 1.50 2.72
C TYR A 149 8.99 -0.01 2.88
N LEU A 150 9.09 -0.79 1.82
CA LEU A 150 9.05 -2.25 1.89
C LEU A 150 10.13 -2.79 2.84
N LYS A 151 11.38 -2.34 2.69
CA LYS A 151 12.48 -2.72 3.60
C LYS A 151 12.19 -2.34 5.06
N GLN A 152 11.72 -1.12 5.30
CA GLN A 152 11.38 -0.66 6.64
C GLN A 152 10.26 -1.51 7.26
N ASN A 153 9.21 -1.80 6.48
CA ASN A 153 8.08 -2.60 6.93
C ASN A 153 8.44 -4.06 7.16
N ILE A 154 9.35 -4.64 6.37
CA ILE A 154 9.91 -5.99 6.60
C ILE A 154 10.59 -6.05 7.98
N GLN A 155 11.40 -5.06 8.32
CA GLN A 155 12.11 -4.99 9.60
C GLN A 155 11.15 -4.80 10.77
N SER A 156 10.24 -3.81 10.66
CA SER A 156 9.29 -3.48 11.75
C SER A 156 8.32 -4.63 12.04
N ASN A 157 7.95 -5.41 11.03
CA ASN A 157 7.11 -6.59 11.17
C ASN A 157 7.89 -7.89 11.47
N LYS A 158 9.22 -7.83 11.60
CA LYS A 158 10.10 -8.96 11.95
C LYS A 158 10.03 -10.12 10.94
N THR A 159 10.02 -9.81 9.65
CA THR A 159 9.96 -10.80 8.55
C THR A 159 11.23 -10.85 7.71
N SER A 160 12.33 -10.27 8.18
CA SER A 160 13.60 -10.17 7.43
C SER A 160 14.25 -11.53 7.11
N SER A 161 13.89 -12.59 7.81
CA SER A 161 14.37 -13.96 7.52
C SER A 161 13.60 -14.68 6.41
N SER A 162 12.42 -14.16 6.04
CA SER A 162 11.50 -14.83 5.11
C SER A 162 11.13 -13.97 3.91
N VAL A 163 11.34 -12.65 3.96
CA VAL A 163 11.00 -11.73 2.88
C VAL A 163 12.25 -11.00 2.40
N ILE A 164 12.63 -11.22 1.15
CA ILE A 164 13.79 -10.60 0.50
C ILE A 164 13.31 -9.53 -0.47
N PRO A 165 13.64 -8.24 -0.22
CA PRO A 165 13.18 -7.13 -1.07
C PRO A 165 14.10 -6.88 -2.25
N PHE A 166 13.52 -6.52 -3.40
CA PHE A 166 14.21 -6.13 -4.63
C PHE A 166 13.65 -4.81 -5.17
N ASN A 167 14.49 -4.07 -5.92
CA ASN A 167 14.08 -2.88 -6.65
C ASN A 167 14.55 -3.01 -8.11
N MET A 168 13.76 -3.70 -8.91
CA MET A 168 14.10 -3.99 -10.30
C MET A 168 12.84 -4.10 -11.16
N ASP A 169 13.04 -4.26 -12.46
CA ASP A 169 11.93 -4.54 -13.37
C ASP A 169 11.27 -5.90 -13.03
N GLY A 170 9.93 -5.89 -12.94
CA GLY A 170 9.19 -7.10 -12.55
C GLY A 170 9.31 -8.25 -13.55
N ALA A 171 9.39 -7.97 -14.85
CA ALA A 171 9.59 -8.99 -15.86
C ALA A 171 10.99 -9.64 -15.76
N GLN A 172 11.99 -8.84 -15.35
CA GLN A 172 13.33 -9.37 -15.11
C GLN A 172 13.34 -10.26 -13.85
N LEU A 173 12.68 -9.84 -12.77
CA LEU A 173 12.55 -10.69 -11.57
C LEU A 173 11.86 -12.02 -11.88
N ILE A 174 10.78 -12.02 -12.68
CA ILE A 174 10.08 -13.26 -13.07
C ILE A 174 11.04 -14.23 -13.78
N LYS A 175 11.90 -13.72 -14.67
CA LYS A 175 12.89 -14.54 -15.40
C LYS A 175 13.96 -15.12 -14.48
N ASP A 176 14.41 -14.31 -13.50
CA ASP A 176 15.55 -14.67 -12.66
C ASP A 176 15.13 -15.46 -11.41
N SER A 177 13.89 -15.28 -10.93
CA SER A 177 13.42 -15.86 -9.66
C SER A 177 13.56 -17.37 -9.53
N PRO A 178 13.36 -18.22 -10.60
CA PRO A 178 13.55 -19.66 -10.46
C PRO A 178 15.00 -20.03 -10.13
N LYS A 179 15.96 -19.39 -10.80
CA LYS A 179 17.39 -19.60 -10.53
C LYS A 179 17.77 -19.08 -9.14
N MET A 180 17.35 -17.86 -8.82
CA MET A 180 17.60 -17.24 -7.50
C MET A 180 17.06 -18.10 -6.38
N LEU A 181 15.87 -18.68 -6.53
CA LEU A 181 15.27 -19.56 -5.53
C LEU A 181 16.10 -20.84 -5.37
N MET A 182 16.52 -21.46 -6.48
CA MET A 182 17.38 -22.68 -6.42
C MET A 182 18.72 -22.42 -5.73
N ASP A 183 19.35 -21.28 -6.01
CA ASP A 183 20.61 -20.89 -5.39
C ASP A 183 20.42 -20.61 -3.90
N TYR A 184 19.35 -19.90 -3.54
CA TYR A 184 19.01 -19.64 -2.13
C TYR A 184 18.76 -20.92 -1.34
N VAL A 185 18.04 -21.88 -1.89
CA VAL A 185 17.77 -23.18 -1.24
C VAL A 185 19.03 -24.00 -1.04
N LYS A 186 19.99 -23.96 -1.98
CA LYS A 186 21.30 -24.62 -1.80
C LYS A 186 22.11 -24.02 -0.66
N GLU A 187 22.04 -22.69 -0.49
CA GLU A 187 22.75 -21.98 0.58
C GLU A 187 22.06 -22.15 1.94
N HIS A 188 20.75 -22.48 1.94
CA HIS A 188 19.92 -22.63 3.14
C HIS A 188 19.20 -24.00 3.17
N PRO A 189 19.91 -25.11 3.36
CA PRO A 189 19.37 -26.47 3.20
C PRO A 189 18.28 -26.85 4.20
N THR A 190 18.03 -26.03 5.22
CA THR A 190 16.92 -26.22 6.17
C THR A 190 15.56 -25.78 5.61
N ILE A 191 15.54 -25.07 4.49
CA ILE A 191 14.28 -24.65 3.82
C ILE A 191 13.76 -25.86 3.02
N ARG A 192 12.64 -26.44 3.47
CA ARG A 192 11.94 -27.47 2.72
C ARG A 192 11.16 -26.80 1.57
N THR A 193 11.64 -26.91 0.35
CA THR A 193 10.86 -26.55 -0.85
C THR A 193 9.82 -27.63 -1.06
N VAL A 194 8.56 -27.26 -0.93
CA VAL A 194 7.47 -28.07 -1.45
C VAL A 194 7.37 -27.72 -2.95
N SER A 195 7.90 -28.61 -3.79
CA SER A 195 7.67 -28.54 -5.23
C SER A 195 6.21 -28.90 -5.51
N HIS A 196 5.45 -27.96 -6.05
CA HIS A 196 4.21 -28.21 -6.78
C HIS A 196 4.28 -27.55 -8.13
#